data_f0fbccae90ebdf42af673d21e47d8f17
#
_entry.id   f0fbccae90ebdf42af673d21e47d8f17
#
_cell.length_a   1.000
_cell.length_b   1.000
_cell.length_c   1.000
_cell.angle_alpha   90.00
_cell.angle_beta   90.00
_cell.angle_gamma   90.00
#
_symmetry.space_group_name_H-M   'P 1'
#
loop_
_entity.id
_entity.type
_entity.pdbx_description
1 polymer ?
#
loop_
_entity_poly.entity_id
_entity_poly.type
_entity_poly.pdbx_seq_one_letter_code
_entity_poly.pdbx_strand_id
1 'polypeptide(L)'
;ANEIESWLDENLSAFQTVKRAIEGTKPDDAALQRILDSYYQFNDNYPEGLYVADENGKLMKAAESDKAESNLLEAVWYQDGITRLNMAFTDAYMDENGEALVSASGILDDDSDVLKVISADLSLQRISIIVNSFIEMEDAQAFLVNSGNGTILAHRENSLISTRLADSGDAFMRDVDEKLKQYDYRMTEIDGRMTAFTEIEGTDWILVSYIPTKTIYADIDGVRILMIVIGLVSLLLLAVLIERVVQAVIKPVRELTRIITAMTDGDFTVRVATKSNDDIGVMSRGVERFIQSMRGMILSIHGVSDKLHIQADNSNGVSGEMYNASRLQGESMQELNNTVEQLSLSVNEIADNATTLASVVADTRED
;
A
#
# COMPACT_ATOMS: atom_id res chain seq x y z
N ALA A 1 -7.00 -12.46 -8.17
CA ALA A 1 -7.43 -13.82 -7.75
C ALA A 1 -8.90 -14.03 -8.05
N ASN A 2 -9.82 -13.27 -7.47
CA ASN A 2 -11.28 -13.45 -7.61
C ASN A 2 -11.77 -13.61 -9.07
N GLU A 3 -11.14 -12.89 -10.01
CA GLU A 3 -11.52 -12.99 -11.44
C GLU A 3 -11.02 -14.31 -12.06
N ILE A 4 -9.85 -14.79 -11.62
CA ILE A 4 -9.33 -16.10 -12.05
C ILE A 4 -10.19 -17.22 -11.46
N GLU A 5 -10.52 -17.12 -10.16
CA GLU A 5 -11.42 -18.06 -9.48
C GLU A 5 -12.78 -18.11 -10.18
N SER A 6 -13.38 -16.94 -10.43
CA SER A 6 -14.66 -16.87 -11.15
C SER A 6 -14.59 -17.49 -12.53
N TRP A 7 -13.50 -17.27 -13.26
CA TRP A 7 -13.29 -17.85 -14.59
C TRP A 7 -13.11 -19.37 -14.52
N LEU A 8 -12.35 -19.87 -13.55
CA LEU A 8 -12.18 -21.32 -13.33
C LEU A 8 -13.51 -21.98 -12.95
N ASP A 9 -14.23 -21.38 -11.99
CA ASP A 9 -15.53 -21.88 -11.53
C ASP A 9 -16.57 -21.87 -12.64
N GLU A 10 -16.59 -20.86 -13.49
CA GLU A 10 -17.49 -20.79 -14.63
C GLU A 10 -17.24 -21.93 -15.61
N ASN A 11 -15.97 -22.19 -15.98
CA ASN A 11 -15.63 -23.28 -16.88
C ASN A 11 -15.93 -24.66 -16.25
N LEU A 12 -15.51 -24.86 -14.99
CA LEU A 12 -15.76 -26.13 -14.29
C LEU A 12 -17.26 -26.40 -14.11
N SER A 13 -18.04 -25.38 -13.78
CA SER A 13 -19.50 -25.46 -13.65
C SER A 13 -20.17 -25.77 -14.98
N ALA A 14 -19.68 -25.20 -16.08
CA ALA A 14 -20.15 -25.50 -17.42
C ALA A 14 -19.91 -26.98 -17.76
N PHE A 15 -18.67 -27.46 -17.55
CA PHE A 15 -18.33 -28.87 -17.79
C PHE A 15 -19.14 -29.84 -16.91
N GLN A 16 -19.27 -29.53 -15.62
CA GLN A 16 -20.06 -30.34 -14.69
C GLN A 16 -21.55 -30.36 -15.07
N THR A 17 -22.07 -29.28 -15.64
CA THR A 17 -23.47 -29.21 -16.13
C THR A 17 -23.67 -30.14 -17.33
N VAL A 18 -22.73 -30.14 -18.28
CA VAL A 18 -22.75 -31.01 -19.44
C VAL A 18 -22.66 -32.49 -19.01
N LYS A 19 -21.70 -32.79 -18.11
CA LYS A 19 -21.56 -34.15 -17.54
C LYS A 19 -22.87 -34.60 -16.93
N ARG A 20 -23.51 -33.83 -16.06
CA ARG A 20 -24.79 -34.16 -15.42
C ARG A 20 -25.92 -34.34 -16.45
N ALA A 21 -25.92 -33.54 -17.52
CA ALA A 21 -26.91 -33.72 -18.59
C ALA A 21 -26.73 -35.02 -19.33
N ILE A 22 -25.49 -35.44 -19.60
CA ILE A 22 -25.18 -36.74 -20.22
C ILE A 22 -25.58 -37.88 -19.27
N GLU A 23 -25.21 -37.80 -17.99
CA GLU A 23 -25.57 -38.80 -16.97
C GLU A 23 -27.09 -38.96 -16.81
N GLY A 24 -27.82 -37.82 -16.85
CA GLY A 24 -29.28 -37.82 -16.72
C GLY A 24 -30.04 -38.33 -17.97
N THR A 25 -29.49 -38.09 -19.15
CA THR A 25 -30.14 -38.50 -20.44
C THR A 25 -29.68 -39.85 -20.94
N LYS A 26 -28.49 -40.30 -20.50
CA LYS A 26 -27.88 -41.58 -20.88
C LYS A 26 -27.95 -41.82 -22.39
N PRO A 27 -27.34 -40.92 -23.19
CA PRO A 27 -27.41 -40.99 -24.64
C PRO A 27 -26.69 -42.24 -25.16
N ASP A 28 -27.19 -42.81 -26.27
CA ASP A 28 -26.40 -43.78 -27.01
C ASP A 28 -25.16 -43.16 -27.66
N ASP A 29 -24.22 -43.96 -28.15
CA ASP A 29 -22.98 -43.49 -28.74
C ASP A 29 -23.21 -42.43 -29.84
N ALA A 30 -24.25 -42.57 -30.64
CA ALA A 30 -24.57 -41.63 -31.74
C ALA A 30 -25.11 -40.32 -31.22
N ALA A 31 -25.86 -40.30 -30.12
CA ALA A 31 -26.35 -39.12 -29.46
C ALA A 31 -25.23 -38.44 -28.67
N LEU A 32 -24.36 -39.21 -27.97
CA LEU A 32 -23.18 -38.71 -27.30
C LEU A 32 -22.23 -38.02 -28.30
N GLN A 33 -21.98 -38.67 -29.46
CA GLN A 33 -21.17 -38.04 -30.53
C GLN A 33 -21.71 -36.65 -30.94
N ARG A 34 -23.01 -36.51 -31.16
CA ARG A 34 -23.62 -35.21 -31.51
C ARG A 34 -23.49 -34.19 -30.40
N ILE A 35 -23.54 -34.63 -29.16
CA ILE A 35 -23.24 -33.72 -28.02
C ILE A 35 -21.80 -33.24 -28.09
N LEU A 36 -20.84 -34.15 -28.21
CA LEU A 36 -19.43 -33.78 -28.29
C LEU A 36 -19.12 -32.85 -29.48
N ASP A 37 -19.69 -33.19 -30.66
CA ASP A 37 -19.55 -32.35 -31.88
C ASP A 37 -20.07 -30.93 -31.65
N SER A 38 -21.14 -30.76 -30.85
CA SER A 38 -21.72 -29.43 -30.58
C SER A 38 -20.87 -28.54 -29.68
N TYR A 39 -19.92 -29.11 -28.94
CA TYR A 39 -18.98 -28.37 -28.07
C TYR A 39 -17.65 -28.09 -28.76
N TYR A 40 -17.38 -28.64 -29.92
CA TYR A 40 -16.18 -28.31 -30.69
C TYR A 40 -16.21 -26.85 -31.15
N GLN A 41 -15.15 -26.12 -30.85
CA GLN A 41 -15.03 -24.65 -31.10
C GLN A 41 -16.21 -23.79 -30.55
N PHE A 42 -16.93 -24.33 -29.59
CA PHE A 42 -18.03 -23.61 -28.94
C PHE A 42 -17.51 -22.49 -28.04
N ASN A 43 -16.37 -22.70 -27.40
CA ASN A 43 -15.79 -21.75 -26.48
C ASN A 43 -14.26 -21.70 -26.67
N ASP A 44 -13.73 -20.49 -26.76
CA ASP A 44 -12.29 -20.24 -26.94
C ASP A 44 -11.42 -20.77 -25.79
N ASN A 45 -11.98 -20.99 -24.61
CA ASN A 45 -11.23 -21.52 -23.47
C ASN A 45 -10.94 -23.03 -23.61
N TYR A 46 -11.81 -23.76 -24.31
CA TYR A 46 -11.71 -25.19 -24.55
C TYR A 46 -12.13 -25.52 -26.00
N PRO A 47 -11.33 -25.12 -26.98
CA PRO A 47 -11.70 -25.23 -28.39
C PRO A 47 -11.90 -26.64 -28.86
N GLU A 48 -11.22 -27.62 -28.26
CA GLU A 48 -11.42 -29.08 -28.58
C GLU A 48 -12.72 -29.64 -28.05
N GLY A 49 -13.46 -28.86 -27.21
CA GLY A 49 -14.70 -29.31 -26.59
C GLY A 49 -14.46 -30.30 -25.45
N LEU A 50 -15.48 -31.15 -25.26
CA LEU A 50 -15.40 -32.27 -24.31
C LEU A 50 -15.13 -33.58 -25.06
N TYR A 51 -14.50 -34.49 -24.35
CA TYR A 51 -14.26 -35.85 -24.86
C TYR A 51 -14.44 -36.89 -23.76
N VAL A 52 -14.68 -38.12 -24.15
CA VAL A 52 -14.97 -39.23 -23.23
C VAL A 52 -14.07 -40.40 -23.59
N ALA A 53 -13.44 -40.99 -22.60
CA ALA A 53 -12.71 -42.25 -22.79
C ALA A 53 -13.24 -43.34 -21.89
N ASP A 54 -13.14 -44.58 -22.36
CA ASP A 54 -13.52 -45.75 -21.58
C ASP A 54 -12.30 -46.59 -21.14
N GLU A 55 -12.51 -47.48 -20.21
CA GLU A 55 -11.48 -48.39 -19.68
C GLU A 55 -10.90 -49.37 -20.72
N ASN A 56 -11.53 -49.49 -21.90
CA ASN A 56 -11.05 -50.30 -23.00
C ASN A 56 -10.15 -49.50 -23.96
N GLY A 57 -9.90 -48.21 -23.66
CA GLY A 57 -9.06 -47.34 -24.49
C GLY A 57 -9.82 -46.77 -25.70
N LYS A 58 -11.15 -46.75 -25.71
CA LYS A 58 -11.95 -46.09 -26.75
C LYS A 58 -12.07 -44.61 -26.37
N LEU A 59 -11.57 -43.71 -27.25
CA LEU A 59 -11.76 -42.27 -27.15
C LEU A 59 -12.91 -41.81 -28.04
N MET A 60 -13.88 -41.13 -27.45
CA MET A 60 -14.95 -40.41 -28.16
C MET A 60 -14.69 -38.93 -28.00
N LYS A 61 -14.54 -38.21 -29.10
CA LYS A 61 -14.28 -36.77 -29.21
C LYS A 61 -15.12 -36.18 -30.33
N ALA A 62 -15.18 -34.87 -30.47
CA ALA A 62 -15.78 -34.27 -31.65
C ALA A 62 -15.11 -34.80 -32.93
N ALA A 63 -15.88 -35.00 -33.99
CA ALA A 63 -15.38 -35.58 -35.21
C ALA A 63 -14.29 -34.76 -35.89
N GLU A 64 -14.34 -33.44 -35.70
CA GLU A 64 -13.36 -32.46 -36.24
C GLU A 64 -12.20 -32.16 -35.28
N SER A 65 -12.21 -32.67 -34.05
CA SER A 65 -11.17 -32.47 -33.06
C SER A 65 -9.88 -33.20 -33.45
N ASP A 66 -8.75 -32.53 -33.29
CA ASP A 66 -7.42 -33.13 -33.50
C ASP A 66 -6.85 -33.81 -32.24
N LYS A 67 -7.65 -33.85 -31.13
CA LYS A 67 -7.24 -34.56 -29.91
C LYS A 67 -6.79 -35.96 -30.20
N ALA A 68 -5.55 -36.27 -29.88
CA ALA A 68 -4.98 -37.61 -30.00
C ALA A 68 -4.36 -38.01 -28.65
N GLU A 69 -4.37 -39.32 -28.39
CA GLU A 69 -3.80 -39.89 -27.17
C GLU A 69 -3.28 -41.29 -27.45
N SER A 70 -1.98 -41.47 -27.60
CA SER A 70 -1.37 -42.76 -27.93
C SER A 70 -1.48 -43.77 -26.79
N ASN A 71 -1.40 -43.29 -25.52
CA ASN A 71 -1.53 -44.10 -24.31
C ASN A 71 -2.67 -43.58 -23.43
N LEU A 72 -3.89 -43.67 -23.94
CA LEU A 72 -5.08 -43.07 -23.37
C LEU A 72 -5.28 -43.42 -21.88
N LEU A 73 -5.10 -44.68 -21.50
CA LEU A 73 -5.28 -45.14 -20.12
C LEU A 73 -4.17 -44.65 -19.17
N GLU A 74 -3.04 -44.18 -19.69
CA GLU A 74 -1.93 -43.59 -18.92
C GLU A 74 -1.96 -42.05 -18.93
N ALA A 75 -2.88 -41.48 -19.69
CA ALA A 75 -3.01 -40.01 -19.77
C ALA A 75 -3.38 -39.43 -18.41
N VAL A 76 -2.78 -38.28 -18.07
CA VAL A 76 -2.95 -37.59 -16.77
C VAL A 76 -4.44 -37.34 -16.50
N TRP A 77 -5.15 -36.78 -17.47
CA TRP A 77 -6.57 -36.47 -17.34
C TRP A 77 -7.44 -37.73 -17.12
N TYR A 78 -7.06 -38.89 -17.70
CA TYR A 78 -7.78 -40.13 -17.51
C TYR A 78 -7.50 -40.71 -16.12
N GLN A 79 -6.24 -40.79 -15.72
CA GLN A 79 -5.82 -41.32 -14.42
C GLN A 79 -6.41 -40.51 -13.25
N ASP A 80 -6.39 -39.17 -13.36
CA ASP A 80 -7.02 -38.30 -12.37
C ASP A 80 -8.55 -38.44 -12.40
N GLY A 81 -9.13 -38.48 -13.60
CA GLY A 81 -10.57 -38.58 -13.80
C GLY A 81 -11.21 -39.82 -13.19
N ILE A 82 -10.56 -41.00 -13.27
CA ILE A 82 -11.08 -42.26 -12.68
C ILE A 82 -11.12 -42.24 -11.14
N THR A 83 -10.47 -41.26 -10.51
CA THR A 83 -10.46 -41.14 -9.05
C THR A 83 -11.54 -40.18 -8.51
N ARG A 84 -12.26 -39.46 -9.38
CA ARG A 84 -13.15 -38.36 -9.03
C ARG A 84 -14.55 -38.52 -9.59
N LEU A 85 -15.57 -38.46 -8.71
CA LEU A 85 -16.97 -38.48 -9.14
C LEU A 85 -17.40 -37.17 -9.82
N ASN A 86 -16.93 -36.04 -9.31
CA ASN A 86 -17.14 -34.71 -9.91
C ASN A 86 -15.91 -34.34 -10.73
N MET A 87 -16.12 -33.54 -11.77
CA MET A 87 -15.00 -32.97 -12.51
C MET A 87 -14.19 -32.02 -11.62
N ALA A 88 -12.88 -32.16 -11.69
CA ALA A 88 -11.93 -31.24 -11.03
C ALA A 88 -10.70 -31.11 -11.94
N PHE A 89 -9.95 -30.02 -11.73
CA PHE A 89 -8.72 -29.77 -12.49
C PHE A 89 -7.63 -30.78 -12.14
N THR A 90 -6.89 -31.22 -13.17
CA THR A 90 -5.70 -32.06 -13.05
C THR A 90 -4.46 -31.19 -12.68
N ASP A 91 -3.35 -31.84 -12.39
CA ASP A 91 -2.05 -31.18 -12.53
C ASP A 91 -1.79 -30.75 -13.98
N ALA A 92 -0.90 -29.77 -14.16
CA ALA A 92 -0.48 -29.36 -15.48
C ALA A 92 0.38 -30.43 -16.15
N TYR A 93 0.14 -30.69 -17.42
CA TYR A 93 0.89 -31.65 -18.22
C TYR A 93 1.07 -31.17 -19.65
N MET A 94 1.98 -31.81 -20.40
CA MET A 94 2.14 -31.58 -21.83
C MET A 94 1.38 -32.65 -22.60
N ASP A 95 0.57 -32.25 -23.56
CA ASP A 95 -0.09 -33.19 -24.47
C ASP A 95 0.92 -33.73 -25.52
N GLU A 96 0.45 -34.63 -26.37
CA GLU A 96 1.27 -35.21 -27.44
C GLU A 96 1.72 -34.20 -28.51
N ASN A 97 1.00 -33.09 -28.64
CA ASN A 97 1.34 -32.00 -29.55
C ASN A 97 2.37 -31.01 -28.93
N GLY A 98 2.72 -31.21 -27.65
CA GLY A 98 3.61 -30.31 -26.91
C GLY A 98 2.91 -29.06 -26.42
N GLU A 99 1.58 -29.06 -26.30
CA GLU A 99 0.82 -28.01 -25.68
C GLU A 99 0.71 -28.26 -24.16
N ALA A 100 0.93 -27.21 -23.39
CA ALA A 100 0.79 -27.27 -21.93
C ALA A 100 -0.69 -27.06 -21.54
N LEU A 101 -1.25 -28.05 -20.87
CA LEU A 101 -2.67 -28.13 -20.56
C LEU A 101 -2.94 -28.38 -19.08
N VAL A 102 -4.13 -28.01 -18.65
CA VAL A 102 -4.83 -28.50 -17.46
C VAL A 102 -6.16 -29.03 -17.92
N SER A 103 -6.55 -30.20 -17.47
CA SER A 103 -7.86 -30.77 -17.84
C SER A 103 -8.80 -30.76 -16.65
N ALA A 104 -10.06 -30.47 -16.89
CA ALA A 104 -11.12 -30.80 -15.96
C ALA A 104 -11.64 -32.20 -16.29
N SER A 105 -11.50 -33.13 -15.35
CA SER A 105 -11.85 -34.53 -15.60
C SER A 105 -12.59 -35.15 -14.43
N GLY A 106 -13.41 -36.19 -14.72
CA GLY A 106 -14.16 -36.96 -13.73
C GLY A 106 -14.87 -38.14 -14.33
N ILE A 107 -15.29 -39.10 -13.50
CA ILE A 107 -16.04 -40.26 -13.91
C ILE A 107 -17.37 -39.83 -14.55
N LEU A 108 -17.72 -40.42 -15.69
CA LEU A 108 -19.02 -40.28 -16.34
C LEU A 108 -19.86 -41.50 -16.00
N ASP A 109 -20.88 -41.33 -15.16
CA ASP A 109 -21.79 -42.37 -14.73
C ASP A 109 -23.03 -42.40 -15.65
N ASP A 110 -23.00 -43.23 -16.68
CA ASP A 110 -24.09 -43.42 -17.63
C ASP A 110 -24.84 -44.75 -17.46
N ASP A 111 -24.67 -45.40 -16.29
CA ASP A 111 -25.17 -46.75 -15.97
C ASP A 111 -24.65 -47.86 -16.93
N SER A 112 -23.59 -47.62 -17.67
CA SER A 112 -22.95 -48.66 -18.46
C SER A 112 -22.05 -49.53 -17.56
N ASP A 113 -21.85 -50.80 -17.96
CA ASP A 113 -20.90 -51.68 -17.26
C ASP A 113 -19.43 -51.30 -17.49
N VAL A 114 -19.17 -50.25 -18.28
CA VAL A 114 -17.84 -49.80 -18.67
C VAL A 114 -17.55 -48.49 -18.00
N LEU A 115 -16.42 -48.43 -17.28
CA LEU A 115 -15.97 -47.17 -16.64
C LEU A 115 -15.58 -46.15 -17.70
N LYS A 116 -16.15 -44.95 -17.59
CA LYS A 116 -15.88 -43.83 -18.50
C LYS A 116 -15.42 -42.63 -17.75
N VAL A 117 -14.52 -41.84 -18.37
CA VAL A 117 -14.06 -40.54 -17.91
C VAL A 117 -14.44 -39.51 -18.95
N ILE A 118 -15.06 -38.43 -18.51
CA ILE A 118 -15.29 -37.24 -19.33
C ILE A 118 -14.24 -36.16 -18.95
N SER A 119 -13.75 -35.48 -19.96
CA SER A 119 -12.74 -34.44 -19.75
C SER A 119 -12.90 -33.27 -20.74
N ALA A 120 -12.34 -32.14 -20.39
CA ALA A 120 -12.14 -30.96 -21.24
C ALA A 120 -10.82 -30.30 -20.90
N ASP A 121 -10.09 -29.85 -21.92
CA ASP A 121 -8.77 -29.23 -21.76
C ASP A 121 -8.84 -27.71 -21.76
N LEU A 122 -8.07 -27.09 -20.85
CA LEU A 122 -7.80 -25.66 -20.82
C LEU A 122 -6.31 -25.43 -21.10
N SER A 123 -6.02 -24.64 -22.12
CA SER A 123 -4.63 -24.29 -22.46
C SER A 123 -4.02 -23.37 -21.41
N LEU A 124 -2.84 -23.74 -20.89
CA LEU A 124 -2.08 -22.89 -19.95
C LEU A 124 -1.64 -21.57 -20.60
N GLN A 125 -1.43 -21.57 -21.90
CA GLN A 125 -1.17 -20.34 -22.63
C GLN A 125 -2.38 -19.39 -22.58
N ARG A 126 -3.59 -19.94 -22.68
CA ARG A 126 -4.83 -19.15 -22.55
C ARG A 126 -4.99 -18.61 -21.13
N ILE A 127 -4.74 -19.43 -20.11
CA ILE A 127 -4.72 -19.01 -18.70
C ILE A 127 -3.71 -17.89 -18.50
N SER A 128 -2.52 -17.96 -19.11
CA SER A 128 -1.51 -16.91 -19.05
C SER A 128 -1.98 -15.57 -19.61
N ILE A 129 -2.72 -15.59 -20.72
CA ILE A 129 -3.31 -14.36 -21.28
C ILE A 129 -4.30 -13.75 -20.29
N ILE A 130 -5.15 -14.57 -19.67
CA ILE A 130 -6.14 -14.14 -18.70
C ILE A 130 -5.45 -13.55 -17.45
N VAL A 131 -4.51 -14.27 -16.86
CA VAL A 131 -3.75 -13.81 -15.69
C VAL A 131 -3.10 -12.44 -15.94
N ASN A 132 -2.49 -12.26 -17.12
CA ASN A 132 -1.80 -11.01 -17.45
C ASN A 132 -2.77 -9.88 -17.84
N SER A 133 -4.00 -10.18 -18.29
CA SER A 133 -5.00 -9.15 -18.63
C SER A 133 -5.54 -8.38 -17.43
N PHE A 134 -5.45 -8.95 -16.23
CA PHE A 134 -5.91 -8.35 -14.98
C PHE A 134 -4.89 -7.46 -14.26
N ILE A 135 -3.71 -7.26 -14.86
CA ILE A 135 -2.67 -6.42 -14.27
C ILE A 135 -2.87 -5.00 -14.76
N GLU A 136 -3.40 -4.13 -13.91
CA GLU A 136 -3.68 -2.72 -14.23
C GLU A 136 -2.49 -1.79 -13.93
N MET A 137 -1.55 -2.21 -13.07
CA MET A 137 -0.42 -1.37 -12.65
C MET A 137 0.74 -1.48 -13.64
N GLU A 138 1.29 -0.35 -14.04
CA GLU A 138 2.52 -0.28 -14.82
C GLU A 138 3.67 -0.96 -14.06
N ASP A 139 4.45 -1.78 -14.75
CA ASP A 139 5.53 -2.61 -14.18
C ASP A 139 5.11 -3.74 -13.22
N ALA A 140 3.85 -3.86 -12.84
CA ALA A 140 3.40 -5.03 -12.11
C ALA A 140 3.36 -6.26 -13.04
N GLN A 141 3.63 -7.42 -12.49
CA GLN A 141 3.55 -8.69 -13.18
C GLN A 141 2.93 -9.75 -12.26
N ALA A 142 2.37 -10.78 -12.86
CA ALA A 142 1.91 -11.94 -12.13
C ALA A 142 2.18 -13.22 -12.92
N PHE A 143 2.26 -14.30 -12.19
CA PHE A 143 2.25 -15.65 -12.74
C PHE A 143 1.48 -16.59 -11.80
N LEU A 144 1.02 -17.69 -12.34
CA LEU A 144 0.30 -18.73 -11.61
C LEU A 144 1.20 -19.95 -11.45
N VAL A 145 1.19 -20.53 -10.27
CA VAL A 145 2.03 -21.69 -9.95
C VAL A 145 1.23 -22.74 -9.17
N ASN A 146 1.49 -24.02 -9.42
CA ASN A 146 1.01 -25.11 -8.58
C ASN A 146 1.88 -25.17 -7.31
N SER A 147 1.26 -25.03 -6.15
CA SER A 147 1.96 -24.99 -4.86
C SER A 147 2.56 -26.33 -4.43
N GLY A 148 1.98 -27.44 -4.91
CA GLY A 148 2.42 -28.79 -4.55
C GLY A 148 3.72 -29.21 -5.22
N ASN A 149 3.92 -28.83 -6.50
CA ASN A 149 5.07 -29.26 -7.28
C ASN A 149 5.95 -28.13 -7.83
N GLY A 150 5.53 -26.86 -7.64
CA GLY A 150 6.26 -25.68 -8.08
C GLY A 150 6.23 -25.45 -9.60
N THR A 151 5.29 -26.08 -10.33
CA THR A 151 5.14 -25.92 -11.78
C THR A 151 4.46 -24.59 -12.10
N ILE A 152 5.05 -23.81 -13.01
CA ILE A 152 4.47 -22.55 -13.51
C ILE A 152 3.34 -22.89 -14.47
N LEU A 153 2.13 -22.45 -14.12
CA LEU A 153 0.91 -22.69 -14.89
C LEU A 153 0.61 -21.53 -15.86
N ALA A 154 0.94 -20.32 -15.48
CA ALA A 154 0.75 -19.14 -16.29
C ALA A 154 1.89 -18.17 -16.07
N HIS A 155 2.45 -17.64 -17.13
CA HIS A 155 3.51 -16.64 -17.09
C HIS A 155 3.48 -15.79 -18.36
N ARG A 156 3.92 -14.53 -18.28
CA ARG A 156 4.01 -13.64 -19.45
C ARG A 156 4.98 -14.17 -20.51
N GLU A 157 6.03 -14.85 -20.07
CA GLU A 157 6.99 -15.52 -20.95
C GLU A 157 6.59 -16.99 -21.13
N ASN A 158 6.12 -17.35 -22.33
CA ASN A 158 5.59 -18.69 -22.62
C ASN A 158 6.62 -19.81 -22.40
N SER A 159 7.91 -19.53 -22.56
CA SER A 159 9.00 -20.51 -22.35
C SER A 159 9.10 -21.02 -20.90
N LEU A 160 8.53 -20.27 -19.94
CA LEU A 160 8.52 -20.65 -18.53
C LEU A 160 7.30 -21.49 -18.14
N ILE A 161 6.24 -21.54 -18.97
CA ILE A 161 5.05 -22.34 -18.71
C ILE A 161 5.43 -23.83 -18.71
N SER A 162 4.89 -24.59 -17.79
CA SER A 162 5.20 -26.00 -17.50
C SER A 162 6.63 -26.27 -17.01
N THR A 163 7.44 -25.22 -16.74
CA THR A 163 8.72 -25.39 -16.04
C THR A 163 8.54 -25.26 -14.52
N ARG A 164 9.52 -25.73 -13.76
CA ARG A 164 9.50 -25.62 -12.30
C ARG A 164 10.23 -24.37 -11.85
N LEU A 165 9.69 -23.71 -10.84
CA LEU A 165 10.34 -22.55 -10.20
C LEU A 165 11.77 -22.87 -9.73
N ALA A 166 11.95 -24.06 -9.12
CA ALA A 166 13.24 -24.51 -8.60
C ALA A 166 14.34 -24.60 -9.68
N ASP A 167 13.96 -24.90 -10.91
CA ASP A 167 14.88 -25.10 -12.04
C ASP A 167 15.16 -23.79 -12.81
N SER A 168 14.51 -22.69 -12.39
CA SER A 168 14.66 -21.38 -13.04
C SER A 168 16.06 -20.81 -12.88
N GLY A 169 16.56 -20.17 -13.93
CA GLY A 169 17.78 -19.35 -13.90
C GLY A 169 17.62 -18.05 -13.09
N ASP A 170 16.38 -17.56 -12.90
CA ASP A 170 16.07 -16.35 -12.12
C ASP A 170 16.10 -16.65 -10.60
N ALA A 171 16.90 -15.88 -9.85
CA ALA A 171 16.98 -16.00 -8.39
C ALA A 171 15.61 -15.74 -7.74
N PHE A 172 14.87 -14.78 -8.25
CA PHE A 172 13.52 -14.46 -7.78
C PHE A 172 12.59 -15.67 -7.80
N MET A 173 12.58 -16.43 -8.90
CA MET A 173 11.72 -17.61 -9.04
C MET A 173 12.09 -18.71 -8.04
N ARG A 174 13.39 -18.93 -7.80
CA ARG A 174 13.85 -19.91 -6.80
C ARG A 174 13.50 -19.49 -5.37
N ASP A 175 13.62 -18.20 -5.06
CA ASP A 175 13.27 -17.66 -3.74
C ASP A 175 11.75 -17.72 -3.51
N VAL A 176 10.95 -17.53 -4.56
CA VAL A 176 9.50 -17.76 -4.53
C VAL A 176 9.20 -19.25 -4.23
N ASP A 177 9.89 -20.18 -4.89
CA ASP A 177 9.74 -21.62 -4.65
C ASP A 177 10.03 -21.99 -3.18
N GLU A 178 11.06 -21.39 -2.58
CA GLU A 178 11.37 -21.59 -1.17
C GLU A 178 10.25 -21.08 -0.25
N LYS A 179 9.65 -19.94 -0.59
CA LYS A 179 8.52 -19.38 0.16
C LYS A 179 7.29 -20.29 0.08
N LEU A 180 6.98 -20.80 -1.11
CA LEU A 180 5.86 -21.74 -1.32
C LEU A 180 6.05 -23.03 -0.50
N LYS A 181 7.26 -23.60 -0.48
CA LYS A 181 7.58 -24.79 0.32
C LYS A 181 7.47 -24.58 1.83
N GLN A 182 7.65 -23.32 2.29
CA GLN A 182 7.48 -22.94 3.68
C GLN A 182 6.05 -22.53 4.03
N TYR A 183 5.12 -22.53 3.06
CA TYR A 183 3.76 -22.01 3.20
C TYR A 183 3.73 -20.56 3.73
N ASP A 184 4.74 -19.76 3.38
CA ASP A 184 4.87 -18.36 3.81
C ASP A 184 4.33 -17.42 2.72
N TYR A 185 3.03 -17.20 2.74
CA TYR A 185 2.29 -16.39 1.75
C TYR A 185 2.16 -14.91 2.14
N ARG A 186 2.93 -14.45 3.13
CA ARG A 186 2.93 -13.03 3.50
C ARG A 186 3.56 -12.18 2.41
N MET A 187 2.96 -11.01 2.18
CA MET A 187 3.57 -10.02 1.30
C MET A 187 4.99 -9.68 1.81
N THR A 188 5.98 -9.81 0.95
CA THR A 188 7.38 -9.61 1.30
C THR A 188 8.18 -9.15 0.09
N GLU A 189 9.33 -8.53 0.36
CA GLU A 189 10.28 -8.21 -0.70
C GLU A 189 11.16 -9.44 -0.99
N ILE A 190 11.21 -9.83 -2.26
CA ILE A 190 12.03 -10.92 -2.79
C ILE A 190 12.83 -10.36 -3.96
N ASP A 191 14.14 -10.43 -3.91
CA ASP A 191 15.06 -10.01 -4.97
C ASP A 191 14.70 -8.63 -5.57
N GLY A 192 14.44 -7.62 -4.69
CA GLY A 192 14.09 -6.26 -5.09
C GLY A 192 12.70 -6.10 -5.69
N ARG A 193 11.80 -7.08 -5.53
CA ARG A 193 10.41 -7.08 -5.98
C ARG A 193 9.48 -7.28 -4.80
N MET A 194 8.55 -6.36 -4.57
CA MET A 194 7.49 -6.55 -3.58
C MET A 194 6.52 -7.59 -4.13
N THR A 195 6.42 -8.71 -3.43
CA THR A 195 5.73 -9.92 -3.88
C THR A 195 4.57 -10.25 -2.95
N ALA A 196 3.42 -10.53 -3.52
CA ALA A 196 2.21 -10.98 -2.84
C ALA A 196 1.79 -12.34 -3.39
N PHE A 197 1.29 -13.18 -2.50
CA PHE A 197 0.82 -14.53 -2.78
C PHE A 197 -0.68 -14.58 -2.50
N THR A 198 -1.46 -15.14 -3.42
CA THR A 198 -2.90 -15.31 -3.26
C THR A 198 -3.26 -16.73 -3.69
N GLU A 199 -3.81 -17.51 -2.79
CA GLU A 199 -4.32 -18.86 -3.08
C GLU A 199 -5.56 -18.75 -3.95
N ILE A 200 -5.70 -19.64 -4.93
CA ILE A 200 -6.89 -19.78 -5.78
C ILE A 200 -7.77 -20.86 -5.17
N GLU A 201 -8.92 -20.47 -4.68
CA GLU A 201 -9.83 -21.35 -3.96
C GLU A 201 -10.25 -22.56 -4.80
N GLY A 202 -10.29 -23.74 -4.19
CA GLY A 202 -10.65 -25.00 -4.86
C GLY A 202 -9.56 -25.64 -5.71
N THR A 203 -8.34 -25.07 -5.70
CA THR A 203 -7.18 -25.61 -6.43
C THR A 203 -5.92 -25.58 -5.55
N ASP A 204 -4.86 -26.25 -6.00
CA ASP A 204 -3.51 -26.12 -5.41
C ASP A 204 -2.70 -24.99 -6.07
N TRP A 205 -3.37 -23.97 -6.60
CA TRP A 205 -2.74 -22.91 -7.37
C TRP A 205 -2.56 -21.64 -6.55
N ILE A 206 -1.44 -20.99 -6.75
CA ILE A 206 -1.12 -19.71 -6.13
C ILE A 206 -0.82 -18.69 -7.22
N LEU A 207 -1.52 -17.57 -7.16
CA LEU A 207 -1.21 -16.39 -7.95
C LEU A 207 -0.11 -15.61 -7.23
N VAL A 208 1.05 -15.52 -7.85
CA VAL A 208 2.18 -14.71 -7.39
C VAL A 208 2.17 -13.40 -8.17
N SER A 209 1.91 -12.30 -7.48
CA SER A 209 1.91 -10.96 -8.07
C SER A 209 3.09 -10.17 -7.52
N TYR A 210 3.84 -9.49 -8.38
CA TYR A 210 4.99 -8.73 -7.94
C TYR A 210 5.18 -7.43 -8.74
N ILE A 211 5.83 -6.48 -8.09
CA ILE A 211 6.21 -5.19 -8.68
C ILE A 211 7.62 -4.83 -8.23
N PRO A 212 8.49 -4.30 -9.10
CA PRO A 212 9.81 -3.85 -8.68
C PRO A 212 9.71 -2.83 -7.54
N THR A 213 10.42 -3.08 -6.44
CA THR A 213 10.44 -2.19 -5.27
C THR A 213 10.86 -0.76 -5.68
N LYS A 214 11.73 -0.66 -6.67
CA LYS A 214 12.16 0.62 -7.25
C LYS A 214 10.99 1.42 -7.84
N THR A 215 10.03 0.77 -8.50
CA THR A 215 8.83 1.44 -9.06
C THR A 215 7.95 1.99 -7.95
N ILE A 216 7.76 1.24 -6.87
CA ILE A 216 6.98 1.68 -5.70
C ILE A 216 7.60 2.94 -5.07
N TYR A 217 8.93 3.01 -4.98
CA TYR A 217 9.62 4.12 -4.33
C TYR A 217 9.98 5.28 -5.29
N ALA A 218 9.85 5.12 -6.60
CA ALA A 218 10.18 6.16 -7.59
C ALA A 218 9.40 7.47 -7.33
N ASP A 219 8.13 7.37 -7.06
CA ASP A 219 7.28 8.53 -6.75
C ASP A 219 7.60 9.13 -5.36
N ILE A 220 8.05 8.28 -4.42
CA ILE A 220 8.41 8.71 -3.06
C ILE A 220 9.71 9.51 -3.06
N ASP A 221 10.68 9.17 -3.90
CA ASP A 221 11.95 9.89 -3.98
C ASP A 221 11.75 11.33 -4.48
N GLY A 222 10.83 11.56 -5.40
CA GLY A 222 10.43 12.91 -5.83
C GLY A 222 9.84 13.73 -4.69
N VAL A 223 8.94 13.14 -3.93
CA VAL A 223 8.32 13.78 -2.75
C VAL A 223 9.38 14.04 -1.66
N ARG A 224 10.31 13.09 -1.43
CA ARG A 224 11.38 13.24 -0.45
C ARG A 224 12.31 14.41 -0.78
N ILE A 225 12.73 14.53 -2.03
CA ILE A 225 13.56 15.65 -2.50
C ILE A 225 12.80 16.97 -2.33
N LEU A 226 11.52 17.01 -2.73
CA LEU A 226 10.67 18.19 -2.55
C LEU A 226 10.57 18.61 -1.08
N MET A 227 10.36 17.67 -0.16
CA MET A 227 10.30 17.90 1.28
C MET A 227 11.63 18.46 1.82
N ILE A 228 12.77 17.92 1.38
CA ILE A 228 14.10 18.44 1.75
C ILE A 228 14.29 19.88 1.24
N VAL A 229 13.92 20.16 0.00
CA VAL A 229 14.01 21.52 -0.58
C VAL A 229 13.13 22.50 0.17
N ILE A 230 11.88 22.15 0.46
CA ILE A 230 10.96 22.97 1.25
C ILE A 230 11.54 23.19 2.65
N GLY A 231 12.10 22.17 3.29
CA GLY A 231 12.76 22.26 4.59
C GLY A 231 13.94 23.23 4.58
N LEU A 232 14.82 23.14 3.59
CA LEU A 232 15.97 24.05 3.45
C LEU A 232 15.54 25.48 3.16
N VAL A 233 14.55 25.69 2.28
CA VAL A 233 14.01 27.03 1.98
C VAL A 233 13.34 27.63 3.22
N SER A 234 12.57 26.85 3.97
CA SER A 234 11.93 27.34 5.19
C SER A 234 12.95 27.71 6.26
N LEU A 235 14.02 26.92 6.40
CA LEU A 235 15.11 27.20 7.35
C LEU A 235 15.89 28.48 6.96
N LEU A 236 16.12 28.69 5.68
CA LEU A 236 16.75 29.89 5.16
C LEU A 236 15.86 31.13 5.37
N LEU A 237 14.55 31.00 5.09
CA LEU A 237 13.59 32.08 5.36
C LEU A 237 13.52 32.42 6.85
N LEU A 238 13.54 31.39 7.72
CA LEU A 238 13.57 31.58 9.17
C LEU A 238 14.83 32.29 9.62
N ALA A 239 16.00 31.92 9.10
CA ALA A 239 17.28 32.57 9.40
C ALA A 239 17.28 34.06 8.99
N VAL A 240 16.77 34.35 7.78
CA VAL A 240 16.61 35.72 7.29
C VAL A 240 15.62 36.52 8.15
N LEU A 241 14.50 35.89 8.54
CA LEU A 241 13.50 36.51 9.42
C LEU A 241 14.12 36.84 10.79
N ILE A 242 14.82 35.88 11.39
CA ILE A 242 15.52 36.10 12.68
C ILE A 242 16.53 37.23 12.54
N GLU A 243 17.35 37.25 11.48
CA GLU A 243 18.32 38.35 11.27
C GLU A 243 17.61 39.70 11.14
N ARG A 244 16.49 39.79 10.41
CA ARG A 244 15.69 41.01 10.29
C ARG A 244 15.10 41.45 11.62
N VAL A 245 14.57 40.51 12.42
CA VAL A 245 14.06 40.81 13.75
C VAL A 245 15.20 41.31 14.67
N VAL A 246 16.36 40.64 14.64
CA VAL A 246 17.52 41.06 15.42
C VAL A 246 17.97 42.48 15.02
N GLN A 247 18.04 42.77 13.73
CA GLN A 247 18.45 44.09 13.27
C GLN A 247 17.40 45.18 13.55
N ALA A 248 16.11 44.84 13.34
CA ALA A 248 15.02 45.80 13.49
C ALA A 248 14.64 46.07 14.96
N VAL A 249 14.79 45.05 15.82
CA VAL A 249 14.35 45.19 17.24
C VAL A 249 15.52 45.17 18.19
N ILE A 250 16.40 44.18 18.11
CA ILE A 250 17.45 44.01 19.15
C ILE A 250 18.53 45.08 19.08
N LYS A 251 18.99 45.45 17.89
CA LYS A 251 20.02 46.49 17.76
C LYS A 251 19.53 47.86 18.28
N PRO A 252 18.36 48.38 17.84
CA PRO A 252 17.84 49.65 18.37
C PRO A 252 17.56 49.57 19.87
N VAL A 253 17.01 48.45 20.38
CA VAL A 253 16.78 48.31 21.83
C VAL A 253 18.11 48.32 22.60
N ARG A 254 19.13 47.63 22.09
CA ARG A 254 20.48 47.66 22.71
C ARG A 254 21.09 49.05 22.70
N GLU A 255 20.91 49.78 21.60
CA GLU A 255 21.40 51.18 21.51
C GLU A 255 20.63 52.09 22.48
N LEU A 256 19.30 51.93 22.57
CA LEU A 256 18.49 52.64 23.58
C LEU A 256 18.93 52.29 25.01
N THR A 257 19.21 51.02 25.27
CA THR A 257 19.73 50.57 26.57
C THR A 257 21.08 51.25 26.87
N ARG A 258 21.99 51.30 25.88
CA ARG A 258 23.28 51.98 26.03
C ARG A 258 23.12 53.49 26.35
N ILE A 259 22.21 54.15 25.66
CA ILE A 259 21.88 55.54 25.88
C ILE A 259 21.28 55.72 27.28
N ILE A 260 20.35 54.84 27.67
CA ILE A 260 19.75 54.89 29.01
C ILE A 260 20.83 54.66 30.09
N THR A 261 21.76 53.72 29.87
CA THR A 261 22.88 53.51 30.82
C THR A 261 23.75 54.71 30.94
N ALA A 262 24.14 55.40 29.84
CA ALA A 262 24.91 56.66 29.87
C ALA A 262 24.16 57.73 30.63
N MET A 263 22.84 57.80 30.51
CA MET A 263 22.01 58.76 31.28
C MET A 263 21.98 58.37 32.76
N THR A 264 22.09 57.14 33.15
CA THR A 264 22.18 56.71 34.57
C THR A 264 23.51 57.13 35.17
N ASP A 265 24.58 57.28 34.39
CA ASP A 265 25.87 57.78 34.78
C ASP A 265 25.93 59.32 34.77
N GLY A 266 24.81 59.98 34.50
CA GLY A 266 24.68 61.40 34.49
C GLY A 266 25.04 62.08 33.17
N ASP A 267 25.34 61.32 32.10
CA ASP A 267 25.63 61.90 30.78
C ASP A 267 24.33 62.09 29.97
N PHE A 268 23.78 63.25 30.07
CA PHE A 268 22.65 63.71 29.23
C PHE A 268 23.11 64.42 27.94
N THR A 269 24.38 64.30 27.53
CA THR A 269 24.86 64.85 26.26
C THR A 269 24.60 63.88 25.06
N VAL A 270 24.28 62.62 25.32
CA VAL A 270 23.96 61.61 24.31
C VAL A 270 22.75 61.98 23.46
N ARG A 271 22.75 61.55 22.17
CA ARG A 271 21.63 61.76 21.23
C ARG A 271 21.07 60.45 20.76
N VAL A 272 19.76 60.40 20.58
CA VAL A 272 19.06 59.24 20.04
C VAL A 272 18.94 59.36 18.52
N ALA A 273 19.64 58.53 17.76
CA ALA A 273 19.71 58.61 16.30
C ALA A 273 18.78 57.61 15.60
N THR A 274 17.53 57.39 16.04
CA THR A 274 16.63 56.41 15.44
C THR A 274 15.59 57.07 14.53
N LYS A 275 15.56 56.66 13.26
CA LYS A 275 14.57 57.08 12.24
C LYS A 275 13.44 56.06 12.02
N SER A 276 13.18 55.15 12.94
CA SER A 276 12.12 54.19 12.81
C SER A 276 10.74 54.80 13.04
N ASN A 277 9.72 54.34 12.29
CA ASN A 277 8.32 54.73 12.45
C ASN A 277 7.48 53.71 13.23
N ASP A 278 8.10 52.66 13.77
CA ASP A 278 7.51 51.67 14.63
C ASP A 278 7.52 52.07 16.12
N ASP A 279 7.11 51.18 16.97
CA ASP A 279 7.07 51.36 18.42
C ASP A 279 8.46 51.70 18.99
N ILE A 280 9.53 51.15 18.40
CA ILE A 280 10.92 51.47 18.77
C ILE A 280 11.25 52.91 18.40
N GLY A 281 10.77 53.38 17.24
CA GLY A 281 10.89 54.78 16.85
C GLY A 281 10.11 55.71 17.77
N VAL A 282 8.95 55.30 18.23
CA VAL A 282 8.15 56.04 19.23
C VAL A 282 8.92 56.10 20.55
N MET A 283 9.47 54.97 21.02
CA MET A 283 10.32 54.93 22.22
C MET A 283 11.54 55.82 22.07
N SER A 284 12.22 55.78 20.94
CA SER A 284 13.41 56.58 20.66
C SER A 284 13.11 58.11 20.76
N ARG A 285 12.00 58.51 20.14
CA ARG A 285 11.52 59.91 20.25
C ARG A 285 11.09 60.25 21.66
N GLY A 286 10.58 59.30 22.41
CA GLY A 286 10.25 59.45 23.82
C GLY A 286 11.50 59.70 24.67
N VAL A 287 12.54 58.88 24.47
CA VAL A 287 13.86 59.04 25.16
C VAL A 287 14.51 60.33 24.80
N GLU A 288 14.52 60.74 23.52
CA GLU A 288 15.09 62.01 23.09
C GLU A 288 14.40 63.21 23.79
N ARG A 289 13.06 63.19 23.81
CA ARG A 289 12.28 64.20 24.56
C ARG A 289 12.60 64.21 26.05
N PHE A 290 12.78 62.98 26.59
CA PHE A 290 13.15 62.85 28.00
C PHE A 290 14.55 63.48 28.27
N ILE A 291 15.55 63.17 27.42
CA ILE A 291 16.88 63.81 27.52
C ILE A 291 16.80 65.34 27.50
N GLN A 292 16.03 65.89 26.56
CA GLN A 292 15.84 67.35 26.47
C GLN A 292 15.15 67.90 27.70
N SER A 293 14.14 67.23 28.22
CA SER A 293 13.47 67.64 29.44
C SER A 293 14.35 67.53 30.65
N MET A 294 15.21 66.53 30.79
CA MET A 294 16.16 66.36 31.87
C MET A 294 17.28 67.41 31.81
N ARG A 295 17.77 67.73 30.60
CA ARG A 295 18.72 68.91 30.43
C ARG A 295 18.08 70.20 30.93
N GLY A 296 16.78 70.40 30.60
CA GLY A 296 16.06 71.58 31.08
C GLY A 296 15.90 71.60 32.60
N MET A 297 15.69 70.40 33.19
CA MET A 297 15.57 70.26 34.66
C MET A 297 16.91 70.44 35.39
N ILE A 298 18.03 69.92 34.84
CA ILE A 298 19.37 70.08 35.39
C ILE A 298 19.75 71.53 35.38
N LEU A 299 19.31 72.23 34.37
CA LEU A 299 19.52 73.72 34.30
C LEU A 299 18.66 74.48 35.30
N SER A 300 17.62 73.89 35.82
CA SER A 300 16.70 74.48 36.80
C SER A 300 16.98 73.96 38.22
N ILE A 301 18.09 74.21 38.80
CA ILE A 301 18.90 73.61 39.88
C ILE A 301 18.22 73.26 41.23
N HIS A 302 16.97 73.55 41.55
CA HIS A 302 16.47 73.40 42.92
C HIS A 302 15.19 72.64 43.19
N GLY A 303 14.69 71.87 42.22
CA GLY A 303 13.40 71.17 42.49
C GLY A 303 13.34 69.68 42.12
N VAL A 304 14.46 69.11 41.75
CA VAL A 304 14.49 67.82 41.01
C VAL A 304 14.61 66.59 41.92
N SER A 305 15.10 66.73 43.13
CA SER A 305 15.31 65.61 44.05
C SER A 305 13.99 64.85 44.37
N ASP A 306 12.89 65.58 44.58
CA ASP A 306 11.59 64.97 44.89
C ASP A 306 10.96 64.32 43.69
N LYS A 307 11.16 64.84 42.44
CA LYS A 307 10.61 64.16 41.21
C LYS A 307 11.40 62.97 40.86
N LEU A 308 12.70 62.88 41.08
CA LEU A 308 13.51 61.70 40.91
C LEU A 308 13.09 60.56 41.85
N HIS A 309 12.69 60.92 43.07
CA HIS A 309 12.18 59.96 44.03
C HIS A 309 10.88 59.36 43.53
N ILE A 310 9.96 60.13 43.01
CA ILE A 310 8.66 59.68 42.46
C ILE A 310 8.89 58.85 41.20
N GLN A 311 9.86 59.14 40.35
CA GLN A 311 10.18 58.40 39.15
C GLN A 311 10.77 56.97 39.47
N ALA A 312 11.62 56.94 40.50
CA ALA A 312 12.20 55.67 40.98
C ALA A 312 11.12 54.77 41.59
N ASP A 313 10.17 55.32 42.35
CA ASP A 313 9.05 54.59 42.89
C ASP A 313 8.11 54.02 41.79
N ASN A 314 7.86 54.81 40.73
CA ASN A 314 7.08 54.35 39.58
C ASN A 314 7.80 53.24 38.81
N SER A 315 9.12 53.31 38.67
CA SER A 315 9.90 52.24 38.01
C SER A 315 9.87 50.93 38.81
N ASN A 316 9.89 51.02 40.13
CA ASN A 316 9.71 49.87 41.01
C ASN A 316 8.29 49.28 40.91
N GLY A 317 7.28 50.14 40.78
CA GLY A 317 5.91 49.73 40.56
C GLY A 317 5.73 48.92 39.27
N VAL A 318 6.28 49.48 38.13
CA VAL A 318 6.26 48.82 36.83
C VAL A 318 7.02 47.47 36.84
N SER A 319 8.16 47.43 37.55
CA SER A 319 8.91 46.17 37.71
C SER A 319 8.10 45.09 38.49
N GLY A 320 7.36 45.55 39.51
CA GLY A 320 6.43 44.67 40.26
C GLY A 320 5.28 44.15 39.43
N GLU A 321 4.69 44.98 38.57
CA GLU A 321 3.63 44.59 37.65
C GLU A 321 4.13 43.58 36.58
N MET A 322 5.35 43.84 36.06
CA MET A 322 5.96 42.94 35.07
C MET A 322 6.34 41.57 35.68
N TYR A 323 6.81 41.54 36.93
CA TYR A 323 7.04 40.31 37.67
C TYR A 323 5.72 39.52 37.87
N ASN A 324 4.65 40.23 38.24
CA ASN A 324 3.33 39.59 38.39
C ASN A 324 2.76 39.05 37.07
N ALA A 325 2.95 39.83 35.99
CA ALA A 325 2.54 39.35 34.65
C ALA A 325 3.33 38.12 34.19
N SER A 326 4.64 38.08 34.44
CA SER A 326 5.51 36.94 34.14
C SER A 326 5.14 35.69 34.96
N ARG A 327 4.78 35.86 36.23
CA ARG A 327 4.29 34.78 37.08
C ARG A 327 2.97 34.23 36.57
N LEU A 328 2.02 35.11 36.24
CA LEU A 328 0.72 34.70 35.66
C LEU A 328 0.90 33.95 34.33
N GLN A 329 1.86 34.36 33.52
CA GLN A 329 2.18 33.64 32.27
C GLN A 329 2.73 32.24 32.55
N GLY A 330 3.57 32.10 33.59
CA GLY A 330 4.05 30.77 34.03
C GLY A 330 2.92 29.85 34.50
N GLU A 331 1.96 30.39 35.28
CA GLU A 331 0.79 29.64 35.73
C GLU A 331 -0.10 29.17 34.57
N SER A 332 -0.32 30.08 33.58
CA SER A 332 -1.08 29.73 32.36
C SER A 332 -0.39 28.65 31.52
N MET A 333 0.95 28.66 31.45
CA MET A 333 1.72 27.59 30.78
C MET A 333 1.59 26.24 31.50
N GLN A 334 1.52 26.27 32.83
CA GLN A 334 1.31 25.05 33.63
C GLN A 334 -0.10 24.45 33.38
N GLU A 335 -1.11 25.32 33.31
CA GLU A 335 -2.50 24.91 33.00
C GLU A 335 -2.63 24.37 31.56
N LEU A 336 -1.94 25.00 30.60
CA LEU A 336 -1.83 24.50 29.23
C LEU A 336 -1.21 23.10 29.18
N ASN A 337 -0.13 22.89 29.93
CA ASN A 337 0.54 21.59 29.98
C ASN A 337 -0.39 20.49 30.58
N ASN A 338 -1.11 20.80 31.63
CA ASN A 338 -2.11 19.89 32.21
C ASN A 338 -3.24 19.59 31.21
N THR A 339 -3.68 20.58 30.44
CA THR A 339 -4.71 20.41 29.40
C THR A 339 -4.22 19.52 28.26
N VAL A 340 -2.96 19.66 27.84
CA VAL A 340 -2.32 18.80 26.83
C VAL A 340 -2.21 17.37 27.33
N GLU A 341 -1.88 17.16 28.60
CA GLU A 341 -1.81 15.83 29.21
C GLU A 341 -3.20 15.16 29.28
N GLN A 342 -4.24 15.91 29.67
CA GLN A 342 -5.63 15.43 29.63
C GLN A 342 -6.10 15.12 28.21
N LEU A 343 -5.74 15.95 27.21
CA LEU A 343 -6.01 15.68 25.79
C LEU A 343 -5.34 14.38 25.33
N SER A 344 -4.09 14.17 25.72
CA SER A 344 -3.36 12.94 25.40
C SER A 344 -4.03 11.70 25.98
N LEU A 345 -4.50 11.77 27.23
CA LEU A 345 -5.27 10.69 27.86
C LEU A 345 -6.60 10.44 27.15
N SER A 346 -7.32 11.51 26.77
CA SER A 346 -8.59 11.38 26.03
C SER A 346 -8.39 10.80 24.63
N VAL A 347 -7.31 11.15 23.93
CA VAL A 347 -6.95 10.55 22.63
C VAL A 347 -6.66 9.06 22.76
N ASN A 348 -5.95 8.65 23.82
CA ASN A 348 -5.70 7.23 24.09
C ASN A 348 -7.00 6.48 24.40
N GLU A 349 -7.91 7.07 25.16
CA GLU A 349 -9.22 6.48 25.45
C GLU A 349 -10.09 6.35 24.19
N ILE A 350 -10.06 7.36 23.31
CA ILE A 350 -10.74 7.28 21.99
C ILE A 350 -10.13 6.17 21.13
N ALA A 351 -8.81 6.01 21.13
CA ALA A 351 -8.13 4.95 20.37
C ALA A 351 -8.50 3.55 20.90
N ASP A 352 -8.56 3.37 22.21
CA ASP A 352 -9.00 2.14 22.86
C ASP A 352 -10.47 1.83 22.54
N ASN A 353 -11.34 2.84 22.61
CA ASN A 353 -12.75 2.70 22.26
C ASN A 353 -12.95 2.36 20.78
N ALA A 354 -12.15 2.98 19.87
CA ALA A 354 -12.17 2.66 18.45
C ALA A 354 -11.70 1.22 18.18
N THR A 355 -10.69 0.76 18.91
CA THR A 355 -10.19 -0.63 18.81
C THR A 355 -11.25 -1.61 19.30
N THR A 356 -11.91 -1.29 20.41
CA THR A 356 -13.01 -2.10 20.97
C THR A 356 -14.20 -2.14 20.00
N LEU A 357 -14.56 -1.00 19.39
CA LEU A 357 -15.63 -0.93 18.41
C LEU A 357 -15.31 -1.74 17.15
N ALA A 358 -14.06 -1.68 16.68
CA ALA A 358 -13.60 -2.49 15.56
C ALA A 358 -13.69 -4.00 15.84
N SER A 359 -13.37 -4.40 17.08
CA SER A 359 -13.54 -5.79 17.53
C SER A 359 -15.02 -6.21 17.54
N VAL A 360 -15.91 -5.38 18.09
CA VAL A 360 -17.37 -5.65 18.12
C VAL A 360 -17.96 -5.73 16.70
N VAL A 361 -17.50 -4.85 15.78
CA VAL A 361 -17.93 -4.88 14.37
C VAL A 361 -17.40 -6.14 13.66
N ALA A 362 -16.21 -6.62 14.01
CA ALA A 362 -15.67 -7.88 13.47
C ALA A 362 -16.51 -9.08 13.94
N ASP A 363 -16.83 -9.15 15.23
CA ASP A 363 -17.67 -10.22 15.82
C ASP A 363 -19.09 -10.25 15.24
N THR A 364 -19.70 -9.07 15.00
CA THR A 364 -21.05 -8.98 14.38
C THR A 364 -21.08 -9.34 12.90
N ARG A 365 -19.93 -9.57 12.26
CA ARG A 365 -19.82 -9.97 10.85
C ARG A 365 -19.60 -11.48 10.68
N GLU A 366 -19.30 -12.19 11.77
CA GLU A 366 -19.16 -13.66 11.79
C GLU A 366 -20.46 -14.42 12.16
N ASP A 367 -21.48 -13.71 12.67
CA ASP A 367 -22.86 -14.23 12.86
C ASP A 367 -23.76 -13.89 11.64
#